data_2bf7f36a040c7c34132a681d81966df5
#
_entry.id   2bf7f36a040c7c34132a681d81966df5
#
_cell.length_a   1.000
_cell.length_b   1.000
_cell.length_c   1.000
_cell.angle_alpha   90.00
_cell.angle_beta   90.00
_cell.angle_gamma   90.00
#
_symmetry.space_group_name_H-M   'P 1'
#
loop_
_entity.id
_entity.type
_entity.pdbx_description
1 polymer ?
#
loop_
_entity_poly.entity_id
_entity_poly.type
_entity_poly.pdbx_seq_one_letter_code
_entity_poly.pdbx_strand_id
1 'polypeptide(L)'
;MFKILPDTHKIVAKIVHDRIKDKYDINLNLEKMLWGSIAPDVLPYYKTKRHYFDESGDYIAREISKLIYFSRYSYSEGNESKLFINYISKKLGIIMHYLCDFVCYPHAYRMTFVENLRKHIKYEQDLALYARENKYLEENYREVISLENIKIFENLDLSLDKKIKKYLVNVIDEYKNSNHNFDNDLNFALNLSTNISILVIKSIFEYSGEFDIQFI
;
A
#
# COMPACT_ATOMS: atom_id res chain seq x y z
N MET A 1 21.80 -11.65 13.77
CA MET A 1 21.02 -11.17 12.62
C MET A 1 19.57 -11.28 13.05
N PHE A 2 18.98 -10.20 13.52
CA PHE A 2 17.61 -10.21 14.02
C PHE A 2 16.68 -10.33 12.81
N LYS A 3 15.89 -11.39 12.79
CA LYS A 3 14.87 -11.61 11.78
C LYS A 3 13.70 -10.69 12.16
N ILE A 4 13.64 -9.52 11.52
CA ILE A 4 12.45 -8.67 11.56
C ILE A 4 11.33 -9.53 11.01
N LEU A 5 10.26 -9.66 11.78
CA LEU A 5 9.16 -10.56 11.42
C LEU A 5 8.31 -9.88 10.33
N PRO A 6 8.38 -10.33 9.08
CA PRO A 6 7.63 -9.74 7.97
C PRO A 6 6.15 -10.13 7.98
N ASP A 7 5.63 -10.57 9.14
CA ASP A 7 4.34 -11.24 9.20
C ASP A 7 3.16 -10.28 9.08
N THR A 8 3.25 -9.09 9.70
CA THR A 8 2.18 -8.07 9.60
C THR A 8 1.98 -7.63 8.16
N HIS A 9 3.05 -7.36 7.42
CA HIS A 9 2.97 -6.97 6.00
C HIS A 9 2.35 -8.05 5.13
N LYS A 10 2.67 -9.33 5.39
CA LYS A 10 2.04 -10.47 4.69
C LYS A 10 0.57 -10.63 5.03
N ILE A 11 0.19 -10.42 6.30
CA ILE A 11 -1.21 -10.50 6.72
C ILE A 11 -2.02 -9.41 6.01
N VAL A 12 -1.55 -8.16 6.03
CA VAL A 12 -2.21 -7.04 5.33
C VAL A 12 -2.30 -7.33 3.83
N ALA A 13 -1.19 -7.77 3.19
CA ALA A 13 -1.18 -8.08 1.76
C ALA A 13 -2.17 -9.20 1.39
N LYS A 14 -2.28 -10.24 2.23
CA LYS A 14 -3.25 -11.33 2.03
C LYS A 14 -4.69 -10.82 2.11
N ILE A 15 -5.02 -10.05 3.14
CA ILE A 15 -6.38 -9.52 3.32
C ILE A 15 -6.76 -8.60 2.16
N VAL A 16 -5.85 -7.72 1.73
CA VAL A 16 -6.09 -6.84 0.59
C VAL A 16 -6.26 -7.62 -0.71
N HIS A 17 -5.45 -8.67 -0.94
CA HIS A 17 -5.59 -9.58 -2.08
C HIS A 17 -6.99 -10.21 -2.11
N ASP A 18 -7.44 -10.78 -1.00
CA ASP A 18 -8.72 -11.47 -0.90
C ASP A 18 -9.88 -10.47 -1.12
N ARG A 19 -9.82 -9.27 -0.56
CA ARG A 19 -10.80 -8.19 -0.80
C ARG A 19 -10.90 -7.77 -2.26
N ILE A 20 -9.76 -7.64 -2.96
CA ILE A 20 -9.74 -7.30 -4.39
C ILE A 20 -10.40 -8.41 -5.19
N LYS A 21 -10.07 -9.66 -4.89
CA LYS A 21 -10.64 -10.83 -5.55
C LYS A 21 -12.15 -10.88 -5.36
N ASP A 22 -12.62 -10.73 -4.11
CA ASP A 22 -14.04 -10.85 -3.78
C ASP A 22 -14.88 -9.71 -4.37
N LYS A 23 -14.34 -8.48 -4.38
CA LYS A 23 -15.09 -7.30 -4.81
C LYS A 23 -15.05 -7.06 -6.32
N TYR A 24 -13.93 -7.38 -6.96
CA TYR A 24 -13.67 -7.04 -8.38
C TYR A 24 -13.46 -8.25 -9.28
N ASP A 25 -13.48 -9.47 -8.75
CA ASP A 25 -13.20 -10.73 -9.47
C ASP A 25 -11.84 -10.72 -10.20
N ILE A 26 -10.86 -10.00 -9.62
CA ILE A 26 -9.51 -9.89 -10.19
C ILE A 26 -8.57 -10.83 -9.45
N ASN A 27 -8.00 -11.76 -10.21
CA ASN A 27 -7.11 -12.79 -9.65
C ASN A 27 -5.64 -12.36 -9.70
N LEU A 28 -5.22 -11.52 -8.73
CA LEU A 28 -3.81 -11.19 -8.53
C LEU A 28 -3.01 -12.42 -8.08
N ASN A 29 -1.70 -12.40 -8.32
CA ASN A 29 -0.83 -13.47 -7.85
C ASN A 29 -0.46 -13.25 -6.37
N LEU A 30 -1.09 -14.01 -5.47
CA LEU A 30 -0.87 -13.91 -4.02
C LEU A 30 0.59 -14.10 -3.63
N GLU A 31 1.29 -15.09 -4.20
CA GLU A 31 2.71 -15.34 -3.85
C GLU A 31 3.60 -14.15 -4.20
N LYS A 32 3.37 -13.52 -5.37
CA LYS A 32 4.11 -12.33 -5.79
C LYS A 32 3.79 -11.12 -4.92
N MET A 33 2.55 -10.99 -4.48
CA MET A 33 2.11 -9.92 -3.58
C MET A 33 2.71 -10.08 -2.19
N LEU A 34 2.67 -11.29 -1.63
CA LEU A 34 3.32 -11.61 -0.34
C LEU A 34 4.84 -11.42 -0.40
N TRP A 35 5.49 -11.85 -1.49
CA TRP A 35 6.91 -11.58 -1.68
C TRP A 35 7.20 -10.09 -1.78
N GLY A 36 6.40 -9.34 -2.54
CA GLY A 36 6.51 -7.89 -2.67
C GLY A 36 6.42 -7.20 -1.31
N SER A 37 5.49 -7.63 -0.44
CA SER A 37 5.25 -7.01 0.87
C SER A 37 6.40 -7.16 1.87
N ILE A 38 7.39 -7.99 1.60
CA ILE A 38 8.59 -8.16 2.43
C ILE A 38 9.88 -7.78 1.70
N ALA A 39 9.83 -7.57 0.41
CA ALA A 39 11.01 -7.30 -0.41
C ALA A 39 11.81 -6.07 0.04
N PRO A 40 11.20 -4.96 0.52
CA PRO A 40 11.93 -3.81 1.02
C PRO A 40 12.83 -4.10 2.21
N ASP A 41 12.44 -4.99 3.10
CA ASP A 41 13.25 -5.39 4.26
C ASP A 41 14.40 -6.33 3.91
N VAL A 42 14.20 -7.14 2.86
CA VAL A 42 15.10 -8.25 2.54
C VAL A 42 16.13 -7.87 1.48
N LEU A 43 15.71 -7.09 0.46
CA LEU A 43 16.55 -6.81 -0.70
C LEU A 43 17.46 -5.59 -0.48
N PRO A 44 18.77 -5.70 -0.76
CA PRO A 44 19.72 -4.59 -0.61
C PRO A 44 19.33 -3.32 -1.38
N TYR A 45 18.65 -3.46 -2.50
CA TYR A 45 18.20 -2.35 -3.35
C TYR A 45 17.33 -1.34 -2.60
N TYR A 46 16.50 -1.80 -1.65
CA TYR A 46 15.59 -0.93 -0.91
C TYR A 46 16.22 -0.31 0.35
N LYS A 47 17.43 -0.74 0.77
CA LYS A 47 18.08 -0.19 1.97
C LYS A 47 18.33 1.32 1.93
N THR A 48 18.40 1.90 0.73
CA THR A 48 18.53 3.35 0.53
C THR A 48 17.18 4.10 0.60
N LYS A 49 16.07 3.38 0.63
CA LYS A 49 14.72 3.92 0.72
C LYS A 49 14.19 3.69 2.13
N ARG A 50 14.30 4.69 2.97
CA ARG A 50 13.87 4.57 4.37
C ARG A 50 12.36 4.47 4.48
N HIS A 51 11.90 3.79 5.52
CA HIS A 51 10.49 3.47 5.76
C HIS A 51 9.74 4.61 6.48
N TYR A 52 10.19 5.87 6.28
CA TYR A 52 9.56 7.06 6.85
C TYR A 52 8.89 7.87 5.75
N PHE A 53 7.69 8.36 6.04
CA PHE A 53 6.91 9.07 5.04
C PHE A 53 7.57 10.34 4.51
N ASP A 54 8.20 11.12 5.38
CA ASP A 54 8.90 12.34 5.00
C ASP A 54 10.12 12.10 4.09
N GLU A 55 10.71 10.88 4.12
CA GLU A 55 11.84 10.51 3.27
C GLU A 55 11.41 9.75 1.99
N SER A 56 10.40 8.91 2.09
CA SER A 56 10.01 8.00 0.99
C SER A 56 8.61 8.25 0.42
N GLY A 57 7.83 9.17 0.99
CA GLY A 57 6.46 9.42 0.52
C GLY A 57 6.39 9.90 -0.92
N ASP A 58 7.32 10.76 -1.39
CA ASP A 58 7.38 11.18 -2.80
C ASP A 58 7.80 10.04 -3.73
N TYR A 59 8.70 9.18 -3.26
CA TYR A 59 9.09 7.98 -4.00
C TYR A 59 7.89 7.04 -4.19
N ILE A 60 7.14 6.76 -3.12
CA ILE A 60 5.98 5.86 -3.16
C ILE A 60 4.85 6.45 -4.01
N ALA A 61 4.56 7.75 -3.89
CA ALA A 61 3.56 8.41 -4.74
C ALA A 61 3.91 8.28 -6.23
N ARG A 62 5.19 8.44 -6.60
CA ARG A 62 5.66 8.22 -7.98
C ARG A 62 5.58 6.75 -8.40
N GLU A 63 5.90 5.79 -7.53
CA GLU A 63 5.77 4.36 -7.87
C GLU A 63 4.31 3.95 -8.08
N ILE A 64 3.37 4.48 -7.29
CA ILE A 64 1.93 4.28 -7.50
C ILE A 64 1.50 4.87 -8.85
N SER A 65 1.89 6.12 -9.12
CA SER A 65 1.58 6.80 -10.39
C SER A 65 2.12 6.01 -11.60
N LYS A 66 3.39 5.58 -11.55
CA LYS A 66 3.99 4.75 -12.61
C LYS A 66 3.26 3.43 -12.78
N LEU A 67 2.83 2.78 -11.68
CA LEU A 67 2.10 1.53 -11.75
C LEU A 67 0.74 1.72 -12.42
N ILE A 68 0.05 2.82 -12.14
CA ILE A 68 -1.22 3.20 -12.79
C ILE A 68 -1.00 3.37 -14.31
N TYR A 69 -0.01 4.19 -14.73
CA TYR A 69 0.26 4.38 -16.16
C TYR A 69 0.68 3.09 -16.85
N PHE A 70 1.56 2.30 -16.23
CA PHE A 70 1.98 1.01 -16.77
C PHE A 70 0.79 0.06 -16.94
N SER A 71 -0.08 -0.01 -15.94
CA SER A 71 -1.25 -0.89 -15.94
C SER A 71 -2.23 -0.53 -17.08
N ARG A 72 -2.49 0.75 -17.28
CA ARG A 72 -3.34 1.25 -18.38
C ARG A 72 -2.79 0.87 -19.74
N TYR A 73 -1.51 1.16 -19.97
CA TYR A 73 -0.87 0.88 -21.26
C TYR A 73 -0.87 -0.62 -21.58
N SER A 74 -0.47 -1.43 -20.61
CA SER A 74 -0.36 -2.87 -20.83
C SER A 74 -1.71 -3.58 -21.00
N TYR A 75 -2.78 -3.04 -20.40
CA TYR A 75 -4.13 -3.60 -20.57
C TYR A 75 -4.76 -3.28 -21.92
N SER A 76 -4.53 -2.05 -22.45
CA SER A 76 -5.04 -1.64 -23.78
C SER A 76 -4.53 -2.54 -24.91
N GLU A 77 -3.41 -3.22 -24.72
CA GLU A 77 -2.85 -4.20 -25.66
C GLU A 77 -3.48 -5.61 -25.56
N GLY A 78 -4.50 -5.81 -24.69
CA GLY A 78 -5.15 -7.11 -24.48
C GLY A 78 -4.25 -8.15 -23.80
N ASN A 79 -3.21 -7.70 -23.15
CA ASN A 79 -2.15 -8.56 -22.63
C ASN A 79 -2.36 -8.87 -21.12
N GLU A 80 -3.40 -9.65 -20.79
CA GLU A 80 -3.54 -10.29 -19.47
C GLU A 80 -2.49 -11.41 -19.28
N SER A 81 -1.26 -11.14 -19.71
CA SER A 81 -0.21 -12.15 -19.58
C SER A 81 0.06 -12.43 -18.09
N LYS A 82 0.38 -13.68 -17.78
CA LYS A 82 0.84 -14.09 -16.45
C LYS A 82 1.98 -13.19 -15.94
N LEU A 83 2.81 -12.66 -16.85
CA LEU A 83 3.90 -11.75 -16.54
C LEU A 83 3.38 -10.41 -16.05
N PHE A 84 2.36 -9.86 -16.69
CA PHE A 84 1.70 -8.62 -16.29
C PHE A 84 1.09 -8.75 -14.89
N ILE A 85 0.27 -9.78 -14.63
CA ILE A 85 -0.33 -10.05 -13.32
C ILE A 85 0.74 -10.23 -12.24
N ASN A 86 1.80 -10.99 -12.51
CA ASN A 86 2.91 -11.17 -11.58
C ASN A 86 3.62 -9.85 -11.26
N TYR A 87 3.82 -8.99 -12.26
CA TYR A 87 4.47 -7.68 -12.07
C TYR A 87 3.61 -6.76 -11.21
N ILE A 88 2.32 -6.59 -11.54
CA ILE A 88 1.37 -5.76 -10.77
C ILE A 88 1.29 -6.25 -9.32
N SER A 89 1.08 -7.55 -9.12
CA SER A 89 0.98 -8.14 -7.78
C SER A 89 2.21 -7.89 -6.93
N LYS A 90 3.42 -8.10 -7.51
CA LYS A 90 4.68 -7.81 -6.83
C LYS A 90 4.83 -6.33 -6.49
N LYS A 91 4.51 -5.43 -7.43
CA LYS A 91 4.61 -3.98 -7.24
C LYS A 91 3.63 -3.48 -6.19
N LEU A 92 2.39 -3.96 -6.20
CA LEU A 92 1.41 -3.66 -5.14
C LEU A 92 1.93 -4.09 -3.78
N GLY A 93 2.49 -5.30 -3.65
CA GLY A 93 3.08 -5.76 -2.39
C GLY A 93 4.18 -4.83 -1.89
N ILE A 94 5.10 -4.38 -2.76
CA ILE A 94 6.17 -3.43 -2.39
C ILE A 94 5.59 -2.09 -1.91
N ILE A 95 4.59 -1.57 -2.61
CA ILE A 95 3.92 -0.33 -2.23
C ILE A 95 3.24 -0.49 -0.88
N MET A 96 2.50 -1.58 -0.66
CA MET A 96 1.82 -1.87 0.60
C MET A 96 2.77 -1.92 1.79
N HIS A 97 3.97 -2.47 1.62
CA HIS A 97 4.98 -2.48 2.67
C HIS A 97 5.22 -1.06 3.21
N TYR A 98 5.54 -0.11 2.34
CA TYR A 98 5.77 1.28 2.75
C TYR A 98 4.51 1.94 3.31
N LEU A 99 3.33 1.65 2.74
CA LEU A 99 2.07 2.20 3.23
C LEU A 99 1.77 1.73 4.66
N CYS A 100 2.04 0.46 4.98
CA CYS A 100 1.93 -0.07 6.34
C CYS A 100 2.88 0.65 7.30
N ASP A 101 4.14 0.82 6.91
CA ASP A 101 5.12 1.49 7.75
C ASP A 101 4.77 2.96 8.02
N PHE A 102 4.24 3.67 7.03
CA PHE A 102 3.86 5.07 7.18
C PHE A 102 2.77 5.29 8.25
N VAL A 103 1.97 4.27 8.54
CA VAL A 103 0.90 4.28 9.54
C VAL A 103 1.13 3.24 10.65
N CYS A 104 2.38 2.95 10.94
CA CYS A 104 2.82 2.13 12.07
C CYS A 104 3.53 3.02 13.09
N TYR A 105 3.15 2.94 14.36
CA TYR A 105 3.59 3.86 15.41
C TYR A 105 5.11 4.09 15.46
N PRO A 106 5.99 3.04 15.49
CA PRO A 106 7.44 3.27 15.56
C PRO A 106 8.00 3.98 14.33
N HIS A 107 7.43 3.79 13.15
CA HIS A 107 7.86 4.46 11.92
C HIS A 107 7.31 5.88 11.83
N ALA A 108 6.03 6.08 12.11
CA ALA A 108 5.38 7.39 12.06
C ALA A 108 6.01 8.41 13.00
N TYR A 109 6.54 7.93 14.16
CA TYR A 109 7.18 8.76 15.19
C TYR A 109 8.70 8.58 15.28
N ARG A 110 9.32 7.97 14.28
CA ARG A 110 10.77 7.82 14.14
C ARG A 110 11.47 7.28 15.40
N MET A 111 11.01 6.15 15.92
CA MET A 111 11.64 5.48 17.07
C MET A 111 12.95 4.80 16.65
N THR A 112 13.97 5.60 16.26
CA THR A 112 15.21 5.13 15.60
C THR A 112 16.45 5.16 16.46
N PHE A 113 16.41 5.80 17.64
CA PHE A 113 17.57 5.84 18.53
C PHE A 113 17.84 4.46 19.13
N VAL A 114 19.12 4.19 19.43
CA VAL A 114 19.61 2.88 19.94
C VAL A 114 18.78 2.38 21.13
N GLU A 115 18.37 3.28 22.04
CA GLU A 115 17.50 2.95 23.17
C GLU A 115 16.07 2.59 22.75
N ASN A 116 15.59 3.16 21.65
CA ASN A 116 14.25 2.92 21.12
C ASN A 116 14.18 1.76 20.13
N LEU A 117 15.32 1.29 19.59
CA LEU A 117 15.36 0.19 18.62
C LEU A 117 14.77 -1.12 19.20
N ARG A 118 15.06 -1.41 20.47
CA ARG A 118 14.47 -2.59 21.12
C ARG A 118 12.95 -2.46 21.30
N LYS A 119 12.49 -1.25 21.63
CA LYS A 119 11.04 -0.96 21.73
C LYS A 119 10.36 -1.05 20.38
N HIS A 120 11.00 -0.54 19.32
CA HIS A 120 10.54 -0.63 17.96
C HIS A 120 10.36 -2.09 17.54
N ILE A 121 11.42 -2.91 17.65
CA ILE A 121 11.37 -4.34 17.30
C ILE A 121 10.29 -5.07 18.11
N LYS A 122 10.22 -4.78 19.40
CA LYS A 122 9.19 -5.37 20.27
C LYS A 122 7.79 -4.98 19.83
N TYR A 123 7.56 -3.71 19.51
CA TYR A 123 6.26 -3.22 19.02
C TYR A 123 5.83 -3.96 17.77
N GLU A 124 6.72 -4.11 16.78
CA GLU A 124 6.41 -4.83 15.53
C GLU A 124 6.12 -6.31 15.78
N GLN A 125 6.82 -6.94 16.74
CA GLN A 125 6.56 -8.33 17.14
C GLN A 125 5.19 -8.47 17.79
N ASP A 126 4.86 -7.59 18.73
CA ASP A 126 3.58 -7.58 19.43
C ASP A 126 2.43 -7.27 18.46
N LEU A 127 2.62 -6.34 17.52
CA LEU A 127 1.67 -6.04 16.45
C LEU A 127 1.42 -7.26 15.54
N ALA A 128 2.48 -7.99 15.17
CA ALA A 128 2.37 -9.19 14.37
C ALA A 128 1.60 -10.32 15.10
N LEU A 129 1.83 -10.47 16.40
CA LEU A 129 1.06 -11.41 17.23
C LEU A 129 -0.41 -11.00 17.29
N TYR A 130 -0.67 -9.73 17.59
CA TYR A 130 -2.01 -9.16 17.61
C TYR A 130 -2.77 -9.40 16.29
N ALA A 131 -2.10 -9.13 15.15
CA ALA A 131 -2.69 -9.33 13.82
C ALA A 131 -3.03 -10.79 13.51
N ARG A 132 -2.26 -11.76 14.04
CA ARG A 132 -2.53 -13.20 13.87
C ARG A 132 -3.68 -13.71 14.73
N GLU A 133 -3.77 -13.23 15.96
CA GLU A 133 -4.77 -13.68 16.93
C GLU A 133 -6.15 -13.09 16.62
N ASN A 134 -6.20 -11.91 16.04
CA ASN A 134 -7.43 -11.21 15.75
C ASN A 134 -7.89 -11.48 14.30
N LYS A 135 -8.68 -12.54 14.10
CA LYS A 135 -9.52 -12.74 12.89
C LYS A 135 -10.48 -11.56 12.64
N TYR A 136 -10.60 -10.69 13.61
CA TYR A 136 -11.34 -9.44 13.66
C TYR A 136 -11.08 -8.49 12.49
N LEU A 137 -9.87 -8.51 11.90
CA LEU A 137 -9.50 -7.67 10.77
C LEU A 137 -10.23 -8.02 9.47
N GLU A 138 -10.78 -9.24 9.36
CA GLU A 138 -11.57 -9.66 8.21
C GLU A 138 -13.01 -9.12 8.28
N GLU A 139 -13.57 -8.97 9.50
CA GLU A 139 -15.00 -8.68 9.72
C GLU A 139 -15.29 -7.22 10.13
N ASN A 140 -14.38 -6.54 10.82
CA ASN A 140 -14.64 -5.23 11.45
C ASN A 140 -13.84 -4.06 10.84
N TYR A 141 -13.63 -4.10 9.55
CA TYR A 141 -13.03 -3.01 8.82
C TYR A 141 -13.82 -1.70 8.95
N ARG A 142 -13.18 -0.68 9.51
CA ARG A 142 -13.70 0.70 9.51
C ARG A 142 -13.06 1.46 8.36
N GLU A 143 -13.87 1.95 7.45
CA GLU A 143 -13.38 2.85 6.41
C GLU A 143 -12.90 4.16 7.05
N VAL A 144 -11.61 4.48 6.88
CA VAL A 144 -11.01 5.69 7.46
C VAL A 144 -11.25 6.85 6.51
N ILE A 145 -10.52 6.96 5.43
CA ILE A 145 -10.78 7.95 4.38
C ILE A 145 -10.99 7.22 3.07
N SER A 146 -12.19 7.35 2.47
CA SER A 146 -12.45 6.83 1.14
C SER A 146 -11.73 7.65 0.07
N LEU A 147 -11.16 6.98 -0.93
CA LEU A 147 -10.65 7.63 -2.14
C LEU A 147 -11.75 8.42 -2.88
N GLU A 148 -13.01 8.00 -2.76
CA GLU A 148 -14.16 8.68 -3.37
C GLU A 148 -14.41 10.06 -2.75
N ASN A 149 -14.07 10.25 -1.48
CA ASN A 149 -14.15 11.54 -0.79
C ASN A 149 -13.00 12.50 -1.17
N ILE A 150 -11.96 11.98 -1.81
CA ILE A 150 -10.85 12.77 -2.29
C ILE A 150 -10.98 12.87 -3.79
N LYS A 151 -11.47 14.01 -4.26
CA LYS A 151 -11.53 14.38 -5.67
C LYS A 151 -10.12 14.44 -6.28
N ILE A 152 -9.40 13.30 -6.25
CA ILE A 152 -8.02 13.17 -6.71
C ILE A 152 -7.93 13.58 -8.19
N PHE A 153 -9.00 13.34 -8.96
CA PHE A 153 -9.01 13.57 -10.40
C PHE A 153 -9.59 14.92 -10.81
N GLU A 154 -10.27 15.65 -9.92
CA GLU A 154 -10.92 16.92 -10.26
C GLU A 154 -9.95 18.11 -10.39
N ASN A 155 -8.77 18.05 -9.81
CA ASN A 155 -7.79 19.13 -9.91
C ASN A 155 -6.86 18.87 -11.11
N LEU A 156 -7.17 19.48 -12.26
CA LEU A 156 -6.43 19.33 -13.51
C LEU A 156 -4.98 19.88 -13.43
N ASP A 157 -4.69 20.78 -12.48
CA ASP A 157 -3.40 21.46 -12.38
C ASP A 157 -2.28 20.64 -11.71
N LEU A 158 -2.61 19.51 -11.09
CA LEU A 158 -1.64 18.66 -10.38
C LEU A 158 -1.39 17.36 -11.13
N SER A 159 -0.10 16.99 -11.26
CA SER A 159 0.29 15.65 -11.72
C SER A 159 -0.22 14.54 -10.79
N LEU A 160 -0.43 13.33 -11.33
CA LEU A 160 -1.01 12.21 -10.59
C LEU A 160 -0.23 11.87 -9.31
N ASP A 161 1.10 11.88 -9.37
CA ASP A 161 1.95 11.63 -8.21
C ASP A 161 1.76 12.68 -7.11
N LYS A 162 1.57 13.97 -7.46
CA LYS A 162 1.28 15.02 -6.48
C LYS A 162 -0.11 14.85 -5.84
N LYS A 163 -1.10 14.41 -6.62
CA LYS A 163 -2.44 14.10 -6.10
C LYS A 163 -2.40 12.93 -5.12
N ILE A 164 -1.70 11.85 -5.50
CA ILE A 164 -1.47 10.70 -4.64
C ILE A 164 -0.73 11.13 -3.36
N LYS A 165 0.34 11.93 -3.50
CA LYS A 165 1.07 12.45 -2.32
C LYS A 165 0.16 13.20 -1.37
N LYS A 166 -0.70 14.09 -1.88
CA LYS A 166 -1.66 14.84 -1.08
C LYS A 166 -2.62 13.91 -0.32
N TYR A 167 -3.10 12.86 -0.99
CA TYR A 167 -3.92 11.84 -0.33
C TYR A 167 -3.16 11.16 0.81
N LEU A 168 -1.92 10.73 0.57
CA LEU A 168 -1.10 10.09 1.59
C LEU A 168 -0.85 11.03 2.79
N VAL A 169 -0.58 12.32 2.55
CA VAL A 169 -0.44 13.34 3.61
C VAL A 169 -1.69 13.37 4.48
N ASN A 170 -2.87 13.49 3.88
CA ASN A 170 -4.13 13.59 4.62
C ASN A 170 -4.37 12.35 5.52
N VAL A 171 -4.14 11.14 4.97
CA VAL A 171 -4.31 9.90 5.75
C VAL A 171 -3.32 9.80 6.90
N ILE A 172 -2.06 10.19 6.67
CA ILE A 172 -1.02 10.12 7.69
C ILE A 172 -1.24 11.17 8.78
N ASP A 173 -1.72 12.35 8.42
CA ASP A 173 -2.08 13.39 9.39
C ASP A 173 -3.28 12.94 10.25
N GLU A 174 -4.29 12.29 9.64
CA GLU A 174 -5.40 11.69 10.41
C GLU A 174 -4.89 10.59 11.34
N TYR A 175 -4.03 9.69 10.86
CA TYR A 175 -3.41 8.66 11.68
C TYR A 175 -2.66 9.27 12.88
N LYS A 176 -1.85 10.30 12.68
CA LYS A 176 -1.10 10.96 13.75
C LYS A 176 -1.98 11.67 14.77
N ASN A 177 -3.17 12.08 14.39
CA ASN A 177 -4.17 12.71 15.27
C ASN A 177 -5.10 11.70 15.96
N SER A 178 -4.98 10.41 15.64
CA SER A 178 -5.81 9.34 16.21
C SER A 178 -5.14 8.66 17.41
N ASN A 179 -5.85 7.74 18.06
CA ASN A 179 -5.31 6.95 19.16
C ASN A 179 -4.28 5.93 18.64
N HIS A 180 -3.14 5.82 19.34
CA HIS A 180 -2.09 4.88 18.97
C HIS A 180 -2.28 3.56 19.69
N ASN A 181 -2.70 2.54 18.95
CA ASN A 181 -2.79 1.15 19.38
C ASN A 181 -2.71 0.23 18.16
N PHE A 182 -2.53 -1.07 18.40
CA PHE A 182 -2.37 -2.06 17.33
C PHE A 182 -3.58 -2.15 16.39
N ASP A 183 -4.79 -2.00 16.94
CA ASP A 183 -6.02 -2.01 16.14
C ASP A 183 -6.05 -0.84 15.14
N ASN A 184 -5.67 0.34 15.61
CA ASN A 184 -5.62 1.53 14.78
C ASN A 184 -4.53 1.44 13.71
N ASP A 185 -3.32 0.99 14.05
CA ASP A 185 -2.24 0.77 13.09
C ASP A 185 -2.67 -0.17 11.97
N LEU A 186 -3.28 -1.30 12.33
CA LEU A 186 -3.76 -2.29 11.36
C LEU A 186 -4.95 -1.78 10.53
N ASN A 187 -5.88 -1.04 11.13
CA ASN A 187 -6.99 -0.44 10.39
C ASN A 187 -6.51 0.57 9.36
N PHE A 188 -5.61 1.47 9.71
CA PHE A 188 -5.03 2.43 8.77
C PHE A 188 -4.22 1.74 7.68
N ALA A 189 -3.39 0.74 8.04
CA ALA A 189 -2.60 -0.02 7.09
C ALA A 189 -3.47 -0.76 6.06
N LEU A 190 -4.53 -1.43 6.51
CA LEU A 190 -5.49 -2.12 5.65
C LEU A 190 -6.26 -1.16 4.76
N ASN A 191 -6.77 -0.04 5.32
CA ASN A 191 -7.51 0.97 4.57
C ASN A 191 -6.66 1.58 3.46
N LEU A 192 -5.49 2.10 3.84
CA LEU A 192 -4.59 2.77 2.92
C LEU A 192 -4.13 1.81 1.80
N SER A 193 -3.74 0.58 2.17
CA SER A 193 -3.33 -0.44 1.21
C SER A 193 -4.47 -0.88 0.30
N THR A 194 -5.68 -1.05 0.83
CA THR A 194 -6.88 -1.40 0.03
C THR A 194 -7.21 -0.29 -0.95
N ASN A 195 -7.30 0.96 -0.48
CA ASN A 195 -7.68 2.11 -1.30
C ASN A 195 -6.70 2.34 -2.45
N ILE A 196 -5.38 2.29 -2.18
CA ILE A 196 -4.36 2.44 -3.24
C ILE A 196 -4.42 1.27 -4.22
N SER A 197 -4.64 0.05 -3.75
CA SER A 197 -4.75 -1.11 -4.64
C SER A 197 -5.99 -1.01 -5.53
N ILE A 198 -7.12 -0.59 -4.99
CA ILE A 198 -8.35 -0.34 -5.76
C ILE A 198 -8.12 0.77 -6.78
N LEU A 199 -7.44 1.87 -6.42
CA LEU A 199 -7.10 2.95 -7.35
C LEU A 199 -6.30 2.42 -8.54
N VAL A 200 -5.28 1.59 -8.30
CA VAL A 200 -4.49 0.98 -9.38
C VAL A 200 -5.37 0.08 -10.26
N ILE A 201 -6.17 -0.79 -9.63
CA ILE A 201 -7.01 -1.75 -10.35
C ILE A 201 -8.10 -1.06 -11.17
N LYS A 202 -8.86 -0.12 -10.56
CA LYS A 202 -9.89 0.64 -11.30
C LYS A 202 -9.32 1.39 -12.48
N SER A 203 -8.11 1.94 -12.34
CA SER A 203 -7.45 2.66 -13.42
C SER A 203 -7.16 1.80 -14.65
N ILE A 204 -7.11 0.47 -14.52
CA ILE A 204 -6.96 -0.46 -15.64
C ILE A 204 -8.23 -0.48 -16.48
N PHE A 205 -9.41 -0.48 -15.84
CA PHE A 205 -10.71 -0.67 -16.51
C PHE A 205 -11.36 0.62 -16.98
N GLU A 206 -11.27 1.69 -16.18
CA GLU A 206 -11.98 2.96 -16.45
C GLU A 206 -11.40 3.74 -17.63
N TYR A 207 -10.14 3.48 -18.03
CA TYR A 207 -9.45 4.23 -19.07
C TYR A 207 -9.18 3.46 -20.37
N SER A 208 -9.55 2.19 -20.45
CA SER A 208 -9.46 1.45 -21.71
C SER A 208 -10.41 2.01 -22.80
N GLY A 209 -11.45 2.76 -22.41
CA GLY A 209 -12.39 3.41 -23.33
C GLY A 209 -12.04 4.85 -23.77
N GLU A 210 -11.22 5.57 -23.03
CA GLU A 210 -10.90 6.97 -23.35
C GLU A 210 -9.69 7.14 -24.27
N PHE A 211 -8.77 6.16 -24.34
CA PHE A 211 -7.61 6.23 -25.20
C PHE A 211 -7.91 6.03 -26.69
N ASP A 212 -9.03 5.40 -27.04
CA ASP A 212 -9.47 5.23 -28.45
C ASP A 212 -9.96 6.56 -29.10
N ILE A 213 -10.13 7.64 -28.35
CA ILE A 213 -10.71 8.90 -28.84
C ILE A 213 -9.64 9.98 -29.08
N GLN A 214 -8.40 9.87 -28.61
CA GLN A 214 -7.41 10.95 -28.67
C GLN A 214 -6.32 10.79 -29.75
N PHE A 215 -6.37 9.80 -30.61
CA PHE A 215 -5.42 9.58 -31.71
C PHE A 215 -6.07 9.59 -33.09
N ILE A 216 -7.13 10.39 -33.29
CA ILE A 216 -7.64 10.72 -34.63
C ILE A 216 -7.27 12.15 -34.98
#